data_2cf8a75b737d9a1362c754eb946e81c2
#
_entry.id   2cf8a75b737d9a1362c754eb946e81c2
#
_cell.length_a   1.000
_cell.length_b   1.000
_cell.length_c   1.000
_cell.angle_alpha   90.00
_cell.angle_beta   90.00
_cell.angle_gamma   90.00
#
_symmetry.space_group_name_H-M   'P 1'
#
loop_
_entity.id
_entity.type
_entity.pdbx_description
1 polymer ?
#
loop_
_entity_poly.entity_id
_entity_poly.type
_entity_poly.pdbx_seq_one_letter_code
_entity_poly.pdbx_strand_id
1 'polypeptide(L)'
;MVKVVGIRFRNAGKIYYFGPGKLQLKAGMHVIVETARGVEMGTVMTDPREVSEESVVQPLKPVIRIATEQDEKQAEKNRQKEKEAFKICLEKIAKHKLDMKLVEAEYTFDNNKLLFYFTADGRIDFRELVKDLAAVFRTRIELRQIGVRDETKIMGGYGICGRELCCHTFLSEFAPVSIKMAKEQNLSLNPTKISGVCGRLMCCLKHEEETYEELNRRPVSYTHLTLPTKA
;
A
#
# COMPACT_ATOMS: atom_id res chain seq x y z
N MET A 1 -14.13 -26.16 0.71
CA MET A 1 -14.39 -24.79 0.19
C MET A 1 -14.92 -23.93 1.33
N VAL A 2 -14.44 -22.71 1.44
CA VAL A 2 -14.83 -21.79 2.52
C VAL A 2 -15.38 -20.50 1.89
N LYS A 3 -16.51 -20.02 2.42
CA LYS A 3 -17.11 -18.76 1.97
C LYS A 3 -16.35 -17.60 2.56
N VAL A 4 -15.84 -16.71 1.70
CA VAL A 4 -15.03 -15.55 2.09
C VAL A 4 -15.51 -14.28 1.42
N VAL A 5 -15.13 -13.15 2.02
CA VAL A 5 -15.29 -11.81 1.48
C VAL A 5 -13.93 -11.11 1.48
N GLY A 6 -13.60 -10.43 0.41
CA GLY A 6 -12.36 -9.67 0.29
C GLY A 6 -12.53 -8.27 0.86
N ILE A 7 -11.71 -7.89 1.83
CA ILE A 7 -11.73 -6.59 2.49
C ILE A 7 -10.41 -5.88 2.30
N ARG A 8 -10.47 -4.59 2.05
CA ARG A 8 -9.32 -3.70 1.89
C ARG A 8 -9.39 -2.54 2.88
N PHE A 9 -8.27 -2.22 3.52
CA PHE A 9 -8.18 -1.19 4.55
C PHE A 9 -7.64 0.15 4.04
N ARG A 10 -6.86 0.14 2.95
CA ARG A 10 -6.22 1.33 2.36
C ARG A 10 -6.33 1.30 0.85
N ASN A 11 -6.30 2.47 0.21
CA ASN A 11 -6.21 2.56 -1.24
C ASN A 11 -4.98 1.77 -1.74
N ALA A 12 -5.15 1.00 -2.83
CA ALA A 12 -4.15 0.07 -3.35
C ALA A 12 -3.56 -0.91 -2.30
N GLY A 13 -4.23 -1.10 -1.16
CA GLY A 13 -3.85 -2.09 -0.15
C GLY A 13 -4.13 -3.51 -0.63
N LYS A 14 -3.44 -4.48 -0.01
CA LYS A 14 -3.74 -5.90 -0.18
C LYS A 14 -5.18 -6.19 0.24
N ILE A 15 -5.83 -7.08 -0.49
CA ILE A 15 -7.15 -7.60 -0.12
C ILE A 15 -6.94 -8.78 0.82
N TYR A 16 -7.59 -8.72 1.97
CA TYR A 16 -7.58 -9.80 2.97
C TYR A 16 -8.92 -10.50 2.99
N TYR A 17 -8.90 -11.81 3.17
CA TYR A 17 -10.10 -12.61 3.22
C TYR A 17 -10.61 -12.79 4.64
N PHE A 18 -11.92 -12.58 4.81
CA PHE A 18 -12.65 -12.75 6.07
C PHE A 18 -13.90 -13.58 5.85
N GLY A 19 -14.36 -14.23 6.91
CA GLY A 19 -15.63 -14.97 6.88
C GLY A 19 -16.82 -14.00 6.93
N PRO A 20 -17.76 -14.07 5.97
CA PRO A 20 -18.93 -13.17 5.98
C PRO A 20 -19.93 -13.50 7.10
N GLY A 21 -19.83 -14.69 7.74
CA GLY A 21 -20.77 -15.14 8.74
C GLY A 21 -22.20 -15.18 8.20
N LYS A 22 -23.16 -14.63 8.95
CA LYS A 22 -24.57 -14.51 8.57
C LYS A 22 -24.91 -13.18 7.90
N LEU A 23 -23.91 -12.32 7.68
CA LEU A 23 -24.10 -10.96 7.17
C LEU A 23 -24.28 -10.98 5.64
N GLN A 24 -25.20 -10.16 5.15
CA GLN A 24 -25.37 -9.91 3.72
C GLN A 24 -24.43 -8.77 3.31
N LEU A 25 -23.27 -9.12 2.79
CA LEU A 25 -22.24 -8.18 2.39
C LEU A 25 -22.25 -7.99 0.88
N LYS A 26 -22.06 -6.76 0.43
CA LYS A 26 -21.89 -6.39 -0.99
C LYS A 26 -20.65 -5.54 -1.15
N ALA A 27 -20.05 -5.59 -2.34
CA ALA A 27 -18.93 -4.73 -2.69
C ALA A 27 -19.28 -3.25 -2.47
N GLY A 28 -18.34 -2.49 -1.91
CA GLY A 28 -18.50 -1.08 -1.55
C GLY A 28 -18.98 -0.82 -0.12
N MET A 29 -19.48 -1.82 0.61
CA MET A 29 -19.89 -1.65 2.01
C MET A 29 -18.67 -1.50 2.93
N HIS A 30 -18.81 -0.66 3.96
CA HIS A 30 -17.85 -0.59 5.06
C HIS A 30 -18.21 -1.60 6.16
N VAL A 31 -17.20 -2.28 6.68
CA VAL A 31 -17.34 -3.31 7.70
C VAL A 31 -16.29 -3.18 8.78
N ILE A 32 -16.64 -3.63 9.96
CA ILE A 32 -15.73 -3.69 11.10
C ILE A 32 -15.23 -5.13 11.24
N VAL A 33 -13.92 -5.27 11.31
CA VAL A 33 -13.23 -6.55 11.45
C VAL A 33 -12.16 -6.48 12.52
N GLU A 34 -11.80 -7.64 13.06
CA GLU A 34 -10.66 -7.76 13.96
C GLU A 34 -9.44 -8.24 13.19
N THR A 35 -8.37 -7.44 13.23
CA THR A 35 -7.07 -7.78 12.62
C THR A 35 -6.02 -8.09 13.72
N ALA A 36 -4.80 -8.38 13.31
CA ALA A 36 -3.67 -8.49 14.24
C ALA A 36 -3.31 -7.14 14.90
N ARG A 37 -3.78 -6.02 14.34
CA ARG A 37 -3.54 -4.67 14.86
C ARG A 37 -4.61 -4.20 15.83
N GLY A 38 -5.74 -4.88 15.86
CA GLY A 38 -6.95 -4.52 16.61
C GLY A 38 -8.18 -4.46 15.72
N VAL A 39 -9.19 -3.76 16.17
CA VAL A 39 -10.42 -3.52 15.41
C VAL A 39 -10.13 -2.47 14.34
N GLU A 40 -10.47 -2.78 13.09
CA GLU A 40 -10.27 -1.88 11.94
C GLU A 40 -11.55 -1.81 11.10
N MET A 41 -11.76 -0.66 10.47
CA MET A 41 -12.80 -0.48 9.47
C MET A 41 -12.21 -0.71 8.08
N GLY A 42 -12.83 -1.58 7.29
CA GLY A 42 -12.40 -1.87 5.93
C GLY A 42 -13.53 -1.79 4.94
N THR A 43 -13.20 -1.70 3.66
CA THR A 43 -14.15 -1.69 2.55
C THR A 43 -14.22 -3.06 1.91
N VAL A 44 -15.43 -3.58 1.72
CA VAL A 44 -15.70 -4.82 0.98
C VAL A 44 -15.38 -4.60 -0.50
N MET A 45 -14.47 -5.40 -1.04
CA MET A 45 -14.02 -5.28 -2.44
C MET A 45 -14.65 -6.31 -3.35
N THR A 46 -15.02 -7.47 -2.80
CA THR A 46 -15.62 -8.56 -3.56
C THR A 46 -16.86 -9.07 -2.84
N ASP A 47 -17.89 -9.42 -3.61
CA ASP A 47 -19.02 -10.12 -3.05
C ASP A 47 -18.59 -11.47 -2.44
N PRO A 48 -19.36 -12.01 -1.49
CA PRO A 48 -19.05 -13.28 -0.87
C PRO A 48 -18.92 -14.40 -1.91
N ARG A 49 -17.76 -15.07 -1.92
CA ARG A 49 -17.44 -16.16 -2.86
C ARG A 49 -16.84 -17.35 -2.15
N GLU A 50 -16.94 -18.51 -2.75
CA GLU A 50 -16.28 -19.71 -2.27
C GLU A 50 -14.86 -19.80 -2.85
N VAL A 51 -13.88 -20.07 -1.98
CA VAL A 51 -12.49 -20.28 -2.35
C VAL A 51 -11.97 -21.59 -1.71
N SER A 52 -10.87 -22.12 -2.24
CA SER A 52 -10.20 -23.27 -1.63
C SER A 52 -9.61 -22.88 -0.29
N GLU A 53 -9.60 -23.78 0.68
CA GLU A 53 -9.04 -23.55 2.01
C GLU A 53 -7.54 -23.24 1.97
N GLU A 54 -6.82 -23.75 0.99
CA GLU A 54 -5.40 -23.53 0.78
C GLU A 54 -5.04 -22.08 0.42
N SER A 55 -5.99 -21.34 -0.17
CA SER A 55 -5.80 -19.93 -0.57
C SER A 55 -6.09 -18.93 0.55
N VAL A 56 -6.48 -19.41 1.73
CA VAL A 56 -6.90 -18.57 2.86
C VAL A 56 -6.01 -18.83 4.08
N VAL A 57 -5.56 -17.75 4.71
CA VAL A 57 -4.77 -17.84 5.95
C VAL A 57 -5.70 -18.28 7.09
N GLN A 58 -5.40 -19.43 7.69
CA GLN A 58 -6.14 -19.95 8.84
C GLN A 58 -5.53 -19.40 10.16
N PRO A 59 -6.36 -19.15 11.20
CA PRO A 59 -7.82 -19.24 11.23
C PRO A 59 -8.50 -18.05 10.55
N LEU A 60 -9.54 -18.33 9.75
CA LEU A 60 -10.31 -17.30 9.07
C LEU A 60 -11.13 -16.49 10.08
N LYS A 61 -10.77 -15.21 10.26
CA LYS A 61 -11.49 -14.31 11.16
C LYS A 61 -12.82 -13.89 10.53
N PRO A 62 -13.91 -13.81 11.31
CA PRO A 62 -15.20 -13.34 10.81
C PRO A 62 -15.25 -11.81 10.73
N VAL A 63 -16.14 -11.31 9.87
CA VAL A 63 -16.59 -9.92 9.93
C VAL A 63 -17.45 -9.75 11.18
N ILE A 64 -17.13 -8.75 12.01
CA ILE A 64 -17.86 -8.49 13.28
C ILE A 64 -19.24 -7.93 12.97
N ARG A 65 -19.30 -6.85 12.18
CA ARG A 65 -20.54 -6.18 11.79
C ARG A 65 -20.34 -5.23 10.61
N ILE A 66 -21.43 -4.79 10.04
CA ILE A 66 -21.43 -3.71 9.06
C ILE A 66 -21.18 -2.39 9.80
N ALA A 67 -20.44 -1.49 9.20
CA ALA A 67 -20.18 -0.17 9.75
C ALA A 67 -21.46 0.67 9.79
N THR A 68 -21.61 1.44 10.86
CA THR A 68 -22.72 2.39 11.07
C THR A 68 -22.28 3.80 10.69
N GLU A 69 -23.22 4.72 10.54
CA GLU A 69 -22.90 6.15 10.36
C GLU A 69 -22.03 6.74 11.48
N GLN A 70 -22.16 6.20 12.69
CA GLN A 70 -21.32 6.61 13.82
C GLN A 70 -19.86 6.17 13.62
N ASP A 71 -19.64 4.99 13.05
CA ASP A 71 -18.29 4.48 12.72
C ASP A 71 -17.64 5.33 11.63
N GLU A 72 -18.41 5.75 10.64
CA GLU A 72 -17.91 6.63 9.57
C GLU A 72 -17.54 8.03 10.12
N LYS A 73 -18.37 8.58 10.99
CA LYS A 73 -18.07 9.83 11.70
C LYS A 73 -16.84 9.70 12.61
N GLN A 74 -16.66 8.54 13.24
CA GLN A 74 -15.48 8.28 14.05
C GLN A 74 -14.22 8.18 13.18
N ALA A 75 -14.29 7.50 12.04
CA ALA A 75 -13.19 7.42 11.09
C ALA A 75 -12.79 8.80 10.58
N GLU A 76 -13.77 9.66 10.25
CA GLU A 76 -13.49 11.03 9.80
C GLU A 76 -12.85 11.89 10.91
N LYS A 77 -13.35 11.77 12.15
CA LYS A 77 -12.69 12.42 13.30
C LYS A 77 -11.26 11.94 13.51
N ASN A 78 -11.00 10.64 13.30
CA ASN A 78 -9.65 10.11 13.40
C ASN A 78 -8.73 10.73 12.34
N ARG A 79 -9.20 10.85 11.09
CA ARG A 79 -8.45 11.51 10.01
C ARG A 79 -8.07 12.97 10.34
N GLN A 80 -8.97 13.70 11.01
CA GLN A 80 -8.66 15.06 11.45
C GLN A 80 -7.59 15.07 12.53
N LYS A 81 -7.71 14.19 13.54
CA LYS A 81 -6.71 14.02 14.60
C LYS A 81 -5.35 13.56 14.04
N GLU A 82 -5.33 12.72 13.01
CA GLU A 82 -4.11 12.27 12.33
C GLU A 82 -3.35 13.44 11.70
N LYS A 83 -4.06 14.38 11.07
CA LYS A 83 -3.44 15.59 10.52
C LYS A 83 -2.83 16.49 11.59
N GLU A 84 -3.48 16.61 12.74
CA GLU A 84 -2.95 17.35 13.89
C GLU A 84 -1.74 16.62 14.51
N ALA A 85 -1.86 15.30 14.69
CA ALA A 85 -0.79 14.46 15.21
C ALA A 85 0.45 14.50 14.32
N PHE A 86 0.26 14.52 13.01
CA PHE A 86 1.34 14.65 12.04
C PHE A 86 2.12 15.96 12.23
N LYS A 87 1.43 17.09 12.37
CA LYS A 87 2.07 18.40 12.60
C LYS A 87 2.87 18.43 13.90
N ILE A 88 2.24 17.98 14.99
CA ILE A 88 2.89 17.91 16.30
C ILE A 88 4.13 17.02 16.27
N CYS A 89 4.03 15.87 15.59
CA CYS A 89 5.17 14.96 15.45
C CYS A 89 6.34 15.61 14.68
N LEU A 90 6.05 16.34 13.59
CA LEU A 90 7.07 17.09 12.84
C LEU A 90 7.80 18.10 13.72
N GLU A 91 7.08 18.88 14.54
CA GLU A 91 7.66 19.84 15.47
C GLU A 91 8.58 19.15 16.49
N LYS A 92 8.15 17.98 17.00
CA LYS A 92 8.96 17.19 17.95
C LYS A 92 10.19 16.60 17.30
N ILE A 93 10.10 16.07 16.06
CA ILE A 93 11.24 15.57 15.29
C ILE A 93 12.28 16.69 15.11
N ALA A 94 11.82 17.88 14.71
CA ALA A 94 12.70 19.05 14.56
C ALA A 94 13.37 19.47 15.89
N LYS A 95 12.62 19.46 17.00
CA LYS A 95 13.14 19.77 18.33
C LYS A 95 14.24 18.79 18.75
N HIS A 96 14.05 17.49 18.50
CA HIS A 96 15.05 16.46 18.83
C HIS A 96 16.15 16.31 17.78
N LYS A 97 16.11 17.09 16.68
CA LYS A 97 17.09 17.08 15.59
C LYS A 97 17.33 15.67 15.02
N LEU A 98 16.26 14.90 14.86
CA LEU A 98 16.33 13.55 14.34
C LEU A 98 16.36 13.58 12.81
N ASP A 99 17.30 12.83 12.21
CA ASP A 99 17.42 12.68 10.76
C ASP A 99 16.45 11.60 10.25
N MET A 100 15.16 11.94 10.26
CA MET A 100 14.08 11.09 9.82
C MET A 100 13.00 11.90 9.11
N LYS A 101 12.38 11.31 8.11
CA LYS A 101 11.26 11.89 7.38
C LYS A 101 9.97 11.23 7.81
N LEU A 102 9.08 11.99 8.45
CA LEU A 102 7.73 11.52 8.76
C LEU A 102 6.90 11.43 7.47
N VAL A 103 6.22 10.31 7.26
CA VAL A 103 5.42 10.03 6.07
C VAL A 103 3.93 10.09 6.37
N GLU A 104 3.49 9.44 7.44
CA GLU A 104 2.07 9.35 7.80
C GLU A 104 1.90 9.16 9.31
N ALA A 105 0.76 9.61 9.83
CA ALA A 105 0.26 9.29 11.17
C ALA A 105 -1.11 8.62 11.04
N GLU A 106 -1.32 7.52 11.76
CA GLU A 106 -2.54 6.70 11.70
C GLU A 106 -3.03 6.35 13.09
N TYR A 107 -4.26 6.68 13.41
CA TYR A 107 -4.95 6.16 14.59
C TYR A 107 -5.57 4.80 14.30
N THR A 108 -5.45 3.85 15.22
CA THR A 108 -6.30 2.65 15.17
C THR A 108 -7.76 3.06 15.34
N PHE A 109 -8.68 2.30 14.76
CA PHE A 109 -10.11 2.64 14.78
C PHE A 109 -10.66 2.83 16.22
N ASP A 110 -10.14 2.05 17.16
CA ASP A 110 -10.46 2.11 18.59
C ASP A 110 -9.74 3.24 19.35
N ASN A 111 -8.92 4.06 18.69
CA ASN A 111 -8.07 5.11 19.26
C ASN A 111 -7.09 4.65 20.36
N ASN A 112 -6.84 3.36 20.50
CA ASN A 112 -5.94 2.84 21.52
C ASN A 112 -4.46 2.99 21.17
N LYS A 113 -4.16 3.20 19.88
CA LYS A 113 -2.80 3.35 19.39
C LYS A 113 -2.72 4.44 18.32
N LEU A 114 -1.57 5.11 18.30
CA LEU A 114 -1.17 6.05 17.27
C LEU A 114 0.13 5.57 16.64
N LEU A 115 0.09 5.27 15.35
CA LEU A 115 1.22 4.80 14.57
C LEU A 115 1.78 5.97 13.75
N PHE A 116 3.10 6.11 13.76
CA PHE A 116 3.81 7.04 12.90
C PHE A 116 4.70 6.26 11.94
N TYR A 117 4.51 6.46 10.66
CA TYR A 117 5.33 5.87 9.61
C TYR A 117 6.40 6.85 9.18
N PHE A 118 7.64 6.40 9.11
CA PHE A 118 8.76 7.24 8.76
C PHE A 118 9.79 6.51 7.89
N THR A 119 10.60 7.28 7.16
CA THR A 119 11.78 6.79 6.47
C THR A 119 13.03 7.41 7.07
N ALA A 120 14.13 6.66 7.07
CA ALA A 120 15.45 7.11 7.51
C ALA A 120 16.55 6.26 6.88
N ASP A 121 17.71 6.83 6.65
CA ASP A 121 18.85 6.14 6.03
C ASP A 121 19.60 5.21 7.00
N GLY A 122 19.34 5.33 8.30
CA GLY A 122 20.00 4.54 9.33
C GLY A 122 19.12 4.21 10.52
N ARG A 123 19.74 3.70 11.57
CA ARG A 123 19.08 3.42 12.84
C ARG A 123 18.98 4.70 13.66
N ILE A 124 17.77 5.09 14.00
CA ILE A 124 17.49 6.30 14.80
C ILE A 124 17.13 5.93 16.23
N ASP A 125 17.66 6.70 17.20
CA ASP A 125 17.21 6.61 18.58
C ASP A 125 16.05 7.58 18.81
N PHE A 126 14.86 7.04 18.86
CA PHE A 126 13.62 7.80 19.04
C PHE A 126 13.00 7.67 20.44
N ARG A 127 13.77 7.20 21.45
CA ARG A 127 13.25 6.98 22.82
C ARG A 127 12.69 8.25 23.44
N GLU A 128 13.40 9.36 23.33
CA GLU A 128 12.93 10.65 23.84
C GLU A 128 11.75 11.20 23.04
N LEU A 129 11.76 11.04 21.73
CA LEU A 129 10.62 11.39 20.87
C LEU A 129 9.34 10.63 21.28
N VAL A 130 9.45 9.33 21.53
CA VAL A 130 8.29 8.52 21.97
C VAL A 130 7.75 8.98 23.30
N LYS A 131 8.62 9.32 24.28
CA LYS A 131 8.19 9.86 25.57
C LYS A 131 7.44 11.19 25.41
N ASP A 132 7.98 12.10 24.62
CA ASP A 132 7.36 13.40 24.35
C ASP A 132 5.99 13.23 23.66
N LEU A 133 5.89 12.35 22.65
CA LEU A 133 4.63 12.07 21.96
C LEU A 133 3.60 11.39 22.88
N ALA A 134 4.03 10.43 23.70
CA ALA A 134 3.15 9.76 24.65
C ALA A 134 2.60 10.74 25.71
N ALA A 135 3.40 11.70 26.15
CA ALA A 135 2.94 12.74 27.08
C ALA A 135 1.88 13.66 26.47
N VAL A 136 1.97 13.94 25.15
CA VAL A 136 1.02 14.80 24.43
C VAL A 136 -0.28 14.05 24.13
N PHE A 137 -0.18 12.87 23.52
CA PHE A 137 -1.35 12.15 23.01
C PHE A 137 -2.02 11.23 24.04
N ARG A 138 -1.33 10.89 25.13
CA ARG A 138 -1.81 9.97 26.18
C ARG A 138 -2.33 8.65 25.64
N THR A 139 -1.77 8.19 24.53
CA THR A 139 -2.07 6.93 23.84
C THR A 139 -0.78 6.16 23.61
N ARG A 140 -0.89 4.87 23.31
CA ARG A 140 0.26 4.05 22.94
C ARG A 140 0.81 4.50 21.58
N ILE A 141 2.07 4.94 21.56
CA ILE A 141 2.77 5.38 20.36
C ILE A 141 3.58 4.22 19.78
N GLU A 142 3.44 3.98 18.49
CA GLU A 142 4.26 3.05 17.72
C GLU A 142 4.92 3.81 16.56
N LEU A 143 6.25 3.74 16.47
CA LEU A 143 7.04 4.26 15.35
C LEU A 143 7.43 3.10 14.43
N ARG A 144 7.10 3.22 13.14
CA ARG A 144 7.39 2.19 12.14
C ARG A 144 8.21 2.77 11.00
N GLN A 145 9.43 2.26 10.84
CA GLN A 145 10.22 2.57 9.67
C GLN A 145 9.67 1.81 8.46
N ILE A 146 9.49 2.54 7.36
CA ILE A 146 9.01 2.00 6.09
C ILE A 146 10.06 2.19 4.99
N GLY A 147 9.94 1.39 3.93
CA GLY A 147 10.83 1.51 2.77
C GLY A 147 10.43 2.65 1.83
N VAL A 148 11.37 3.13 1.02
CA VAL A 148 11.15 4.23 0.06
C VAL A 148 10.01 3.96 -0.95
N ARG A 149 9.74 2.70 -1.27
CA ARG A 149 8.60 2.36 -2.15
C ARG A 149 7.27 2.48 -1.41
N ASP A 150 7.22 2.11 -0.13
CA ASP A 150 6.03 2.24 0.69
C ASP A 150 5.73 3.71 0.98
N GLU A 151 6.77 4.52 1.21
CA GLU A 151 6.65 5.98 1.26
C GLU A 151 6.00 6.53 -0.01
N THR A 152 6.56 6.19 -1.18
CA THR A 152 6.03 6.61 -2.48
C THR A 152 4.60 6.13 -2.69
N LYS A 153 4.26 4.93 -2.24
CA LYS A 153 2.90 4.37 -2.29
C LYS A 153 1.91 5.17 -1.45
N ILE A 154 2.31 5.63 -0.28
CA ILE A 154 1.48 6.44 0.62
C ILE A 154 1.30 7.85 0.05
N MET A 155 2.39 8.49 -0.35
CA MET A 155 2.37 9.87 -0.84
C MET A 155 1.69 10.02 -2.20
N GLY A 156 1.74 8.98 -3.05
CA GLY A 156 1.21 9.05 -4.41
C GLY A 156 2.07 9.91 -5.35
N GLY A 157 1.49 10.31 -6.47
CA GLY A 157 2.13 11.14 -7.49
C GLY A 157 1.98 10.55 -8.89
N TYR A 158 2.78 11.06 -9.84
CA TYR A 158 2.75 10.66 -11.23
C TYR A 158 4.05 9.99 -11.65
N GLY A 159 3.95 8.96 -12.47
CA GLY A 159 5.09 8.29 -13.09
C GLY A 159 5.62 9.05 -14.29
N ILE A 160 6.79 8.64 -14.80
CA ILE A 160 7.37 9.18 -16.05
C ILE A 160 6.46 8.95 -17.27
N CYS A 161 5.51 8.02 -17.17
CA CYS A 161 4.50 7.73 -18.19
C CYS A 161 3.29 8.71 -18.15
N GLY A 162 3.28 9.68 -17.25
CA GLY A 162 2.18 10.64 -17.06
C GLY A 162 0.94 10.10 -16.36
N ARG A 163 0.94 8.83 -15.95
CA ARG A 163 -0.16 8.22 -15.17
C ARG A 163 0.15 8.28 -13.68
N GLU A 164 -0.90 8.22 -12.86
CA GLU A 164 -0.73 8.01 -11.42
C GLU A 164 0.09 6.76 -11.13
N LEU A 165 0.85 6.80 -10.05
CA LEU A 165 1.75 5.70 -9.68
C LEU A 165 0.98 4.39 -9.50
N CYS A 166 1.40 3.34 -10.19
CA CYS A 166 0.81 2.00 -10.12
C CYS A 166 0.73 1.50 -8.67
N CYS A 167 1.76 1.77 -7.87
CA CYS A 167 1.80 1.39 -6.45
C CYS A 167 0.77 2.15 -5.60
N HIS A 168 0.35 3.33 -6.00
CA HIS A 168 -0.64 4.12 -5.30
C HIS A 168 -2.08 3.76 -5.71
N THR A 169 -2.28 3.33 -6.95
CA THR A 169 -3.62 3.09 -7.52
C THR A 169 -4.09 1.64 -7.40
N PHE A 170 -3.37 0.68 -7.99
CA PHE A 170 -3.85 -0.70 -8.10
C PHE A 170 -2.83 -1.77 -7.68
N LEU A 171 -1.51 -1.50 -7.79
CA LEU A 171 -0.49 -2.50 -7.54
C LEU A 171 -0.25 -2.64 -6.03
N SER A 172 -0.88 -3.63 -5.43
CA SER A 172 -0.83 -3.88 -3.98
C SER A 172 0.42 -4.66 -3.56
N GLU A 173 0.92 -5.56 -4.42
CA GLU A 173 2.04 -6.45 -4.14
C GLU A 173 3.21 -6.20 -5.11
N PHE A 174 4.44 -6.40 -4.61
CA PHE A 174 5.65 -6.15 -5.38
C PHE A 174 6.46 -7.44 -5.51
N ALA A 175 6.54 -7.95 -6.73
CA ALA A 175 7.48 -9.01 -7.06
C ALA A 175 8.87 -8.41 -7.36
N PRO A 176 9.95 -9.21 -7.27
CA PRO A 176 11.28 -8.81 -7.69
C PRO A 176 11.31 -8.37 -9.16
N VAL A 177 11.98 -7.27 -9.43
CA VAL A 177 12.14 -6.72 -10.79
C VAL A 177 13.60 -6.84 -11.21
N SER A 178 13.84 -7.28 -12.45
CA SER A 178 15.17 -7.43 -13.01
C SER A 178 15.39 -6.49 -14.21
N ILE A 179 16.66 -6.19 -14.50
CA ILE A 179 17.03 -5.40 -15.69
C ILE A 179 16.69 -6.17 -16.98
N LYS A 180 16.62 -7.50 -16.93
CA LYS A 180 16.24 -8.35 -18.08
C LYS A 180 14.85 -7.96 -18.59
N MET A 181 13.88 -7.73 -17.69
CA MET A 181 12.52 -7.28 -18.03
C MET A 181 12.52 -5.96 -18.82
N ALA A 182 13.39 -5.01 -18.45
CA ALA A 182 13.52 -3.75 -19.18
C ALA A 182 14.08 -3.96 -20.62
N LYS A 183 14.99 -4.92 -20.79
CA LYS A 183 15.50 -5.29 -22.12
C LYS A 183 14.42 -5.92 -22.99
N GLU A 184 13.64 -6.83 -22.43
CA GLU A 184 12.54 -7.52 -23.13
C GLU A 184 11.43 -6.55 -23.56
N GLN A 185 11.26 -5.46 -22.80
CA GLN A 185 10.34 -4.37 -23.11
C GLN A 185 10.96 -3.26 -23.99
N ASN A 186 12.15 -3.50 -24.56
CA ASN A 186 12.87 -2.55 -25.42
C ASN A 186 13.11 -1.17 -24.79
N LEU A 187 13.23 -1.11 -23.48
CA LEU A 187 13.52 0.14 -22.76
C LEU A 187 15.03 0.41 -22.74
N SER A 188 15.38 1.68 -22.87
CA SER A 188 16.76 2.12 -22.66
C SER A 188 17.20 1.78 -21.23
N LEU A 189 18.39 1.19 -21.09
CA LEU A 189 18.95 0.81 -19.79
C LEU A 189 19.49 1.99 -18.97
N ASN A 190 19.21 3.21 -19.39
CA ASN A 190 19.55 4.39 -18.64
C ASN A 190 18.78 4.35 -17.28
N PRO A 191 19.46 4.43 -16.12
CA PRO A 191 18.84 4.42 -14.80
C PRO A 191 17.68 5.39 -14.66
N THR A 192 17.75 6.57 -15.27
CA THR A 192 16.67 7.56 -15.23
C THR A 192 15.40 7.12 -15.98
N LYS A 193 15.51 6.17 -16.92
CA LYS A 193 14.38 5.66 -17.71
C LYS A 193 13.74 4.40 -17.14
N ILE A 194 14.48 3.64 -16.35
CA ILE A 194 14.02 2.36 -15.76
C ILE A 194 13.77 2.44 -14.26
N SER A 195 14.09 3.56 -13.60
CA SER A 195 13.82 3.79 -12.19
C SER A 195 12.51 4.52 -12.00
N GLY A 196 11.75 4.08 -11.01
CA GLY A 196 10.55 4.79 -10.56
C GLY A 196 10.89 5.98 -9.66
N VAL A 197 9.88 6.75 -9.28
CA VAL A 197 10.01 7.90 -8.35
C VAL A 197 10.63 7.48 -7.01
N CYS A 198 10.43 6.24 -6.59
CA CYS A 198 11.04 5.67 -5.38
C CYS A 198 12.54 5.34 -5.51
N GLY A 199 13.19 5.64 -6.64
CA GLY A 199 14.60 5.32 -6.90
C GLY A 199 14.91 3.84 -7.18
N ARG A 200 13.93 2.95 -7.12
CA ARG A 200 14.07 1.52 -7.45
C ARG A 200 13.55 1.24 -8.85
N LEU A 201 13.92 0.09 -9.44
CA LEU A 201 13.37 -0.34 -10.74
C LEU A 201 11.84 -0.26 -10.73
N MET A 202 11.27 0.22 -11.85
CA MET A 202 9.83 0.41 -11.99
C MET A 202 9.07 -0.90 -11.79
N CYS A 203 8.08 -0.90 -10.91
CA CYS A 203 7.26 -2.08 -10.62
C CYS A 203 6.36 -2.50 -11.79
N CYS A 204 6.02 -1.57 -12.69
CA CYS A 204 5.25 -1.87 -13.90
C CYS A 204 6.02 -2.80 -14.86
N LEU A 205 7.35 -2.81 -14.84
CA LEU A 205 8.15 -3.74 -15.65
C LEU A 205 7.74 -5.20 -15.39
N LYS A 206 7.61 -5.58 -14.13
CA LYS A 206 7.14 -6.93 -13.77
C LYS A 206 5.66 -7.13 -14.04
N HIS A 207 4.85 -6.11 -13.83
CA HIS A 207 3.42 -6.19 -14.05
C HIS A 207 3.06 -6.42 -15.52
N GLU A 208 3.83 -5.82 -16.42
CA GLU A 208 3.60 -5.87 -17.87
C GLU A 208 4.42 -6.99 -18.59
N GLU A 209 5.33 -7.67 -17.88
CA GLU A 209 6.27 -8.63 -18.43
C GLU A 209 5.59 -9.72 -19.28
N GLU A 210 4.56 -10.38 -18.73
CA GLU A 210 3.86 -11.47 -19.41
C GLU A 210 3.21 -11.00 -20.72
N THR A 211 2.65 -9.80 -20.74
CA THR A 211 2.04 -9.21 -21.93
C THR A 211 3.10 -8.97 -23.02
N TYR A 212 4.26 -8.43 -22.64
CA TYR A 212 5.37 -8.21 -23.59
C TYR A 212 5.95 -9.53 -24.09
N GLU A 213 6.11 -10.53 -23.24
CA GLU A 213 6.55 -11.87 -23.65
C GLU A 213 5.58 -12.50 -24.66
N GLU A 214 4.27 -12.40 -24.42
CA GLU A 214 3.27 -12.93 -25.33
C GLU A 214 3.30 -12.22 -26.69
N LEU A 215 3.36 -10.89 -26.69
CA LEU A 215 3.43 -10.09 -27.91
C LEU A 215 4.73 -10.36 -28.70
N ASN A 216 5.86 -10.51 -28.03
CA ASN A 216 7.14 -10.79 -28.67
C ASN A 216 7.19 -12.20 -29.28
N ARG A 217 6.38 -13.15 -28.81
CA ARG A 217 6.25 -14.49 -29.44
C ARG A 217 5.51 -14.46 -30.78
N ARG A 218 4.73 -13.40 -31.04
CA ARG A 218 3.96 -13.22 -32.28
C ARG A 218 4.47 -12.02 -33.05
N PRO A 219 5.66 -12.12 -33.67
CA PRO A 219 6.21 -11.02 -34.44
C PRO A 219 5.28 -10.70 -35.61
N VAL A 220 4.96 -9.43 -35.78
CA VAL A 220 4.18 -8.95 -36.93
C VAL A 220 5.09 -8.91 -38.16
N SER A 221 4.69 -9.58 -39.23
CA SER A 221 5.53 -9.82 -40.42
C SER A 221 6.06 -8.55 -41.11
N TYR A 222 5.44 -7.40 -40.90
CA TYR A 222 5.89 -6.14 -41.50
C TYR A 222 6.82 -5.32 -40.58
N THR A 223 7.06 -5.69 -39.34
CA THR A 223 8.10 -5.05 -38.51
C THR A 223 9.51 -5.43 -38.95
N HIS A 224 9.65 -6.43 -39.80
CA HIS A 224 10.90 -6.91 -40.35
C HIS A 224 11.11 -6.55 -41.82
N LEU A 225 10.35 -5.66 -42.36
CA LEU A 225 10.73 -5.01 -43.60
C LEU A 225 11.98 -4.17 -43.31
N THR A 226 13.08 -4.89 -43.21
CA THR A 226 14.39 -4.28 -43.32
C THR A 226 14.38 -3.52 -44.62
N LEU A 227 14.56 -2.23 -44.54
CA LEU A 227 15.00 -1.44 -45.70
C LEU A 227 16.20 -2.19 -46.31
N PRO A 228 16.16 -2.47 -47.62
CA PRO A 228 17.31 -3.09 -48.25
C PRO A 228 18.51 -2.17 -48.00
N THR A 229 19.42 -2.61 -47.15
CA THR A 229 20.72 -1.99 -47.02
C THR A 229 21.38 -2.15 -48.39
N LYS A 230 21.33 -1.11 -49.18
CA LYS A 230 22.23 -1.03 -50.32
C LYS A 230 23.65 -1.08 -49.78
N ALA A 231 24.35 -2.12 -50.15
CA ALA A 231 25.78 -2.19 -50.04
C ALA A 231 26.42 -1.04 -50.82
#